data_f9fe19b9a2309c5c335f28746223a482
#
_entry.id   f9fe19b9a2309c5c335f28746223a482
#
_cell.length_a   1.000
_cell.length_b   1.000
_cell.length_c   1.000
_cell.angle_alpha   90.00
_cell.angle_beta   90.00
_cell.angle_gamma   90.00
#
_symmetry.space_group_name_H-M   'P 1'
#
loop_
_entity.id
_entity.type
_entity.pdbx_description
1 polymer ?
#
loop_
_entity_poly.entity_id
_entity_poly.type
_entity_poly.pdbx_seq_one_letter_code
_entity_poly.pdbx_strand_id
1 'polypeptide(L)'
;MGSKIGFILVIIIIAASFLGTISVAKILYNPSIEDYTVQAQKIFDQAKQKVEQIRNTSLPITNLHVITKAEAVAMWGSPSGSQDLTNIYRQEKIYKGLFLMPENESLYQANQDWTANWGAATVGNDIYVIKENFDPFRMPDAEATFVHELTHVWQPDLQWPATYDQDKAHTALVEGDASYMGDVFMNIAKSQSVPEASVDNVPTYLLGTQLSANVHPMLNTLWDLNYFPYDQGKTFVKTLYEHGGFATINQAYMRGYTPDTTEQIIYPDKYFANETAQPVPAPTLAENNWQLAQTDRGQNHNTYGEHFINIMLANWLNKNTAQQASTGWGGDNFTYYERGSDFLFTWNIKWDTSCDASEFYIAFFNMMNATGAIGDGSCLWTAYGRHIYIDWNQNLNTTLVAVSTVQSAVQPTYFT
;
A
#
# COMPACT_ATOMS: atom_id res chain seq x y z
N MET A 1 -10.75 23.65 -23.15
CA MET A 1 -11.21 22.26 -23.30
C MET A 1 -10.19 21.40 -22.55
N GLY A 2 -10.38 21.22 -21.26
CA GLY A 2 -9.51 20.39 -20.43
C GLY A 2 -9.91 18.93 -20.55
N SER A 3 -8.98 18.08 -20.98
CA SER A 3 -9.19 16.65 -20.97
C SER A 3 -9.31 16.20 -19.50
N LYS A 4 -10.48 15.74 -19.11
CA LYS A 4 -10.67 14.95 -17.91
C LYS A 4 -9.99 13.61 -18.14
N ILE A 5 -8.71 13.52 -17.82
CA ILE A 5 -8.08 12.22 -17.57
C ILE A 5 -8.63 11.79 -16.21
N GLY A 6 -9.69 10.99 -16.25
CA GLY A 6 -10.22 10.33 -15.07
C GLY A 6 -9.13 9.39 -14.55
N PHE A 7 -8.57 9.70 -13.41
CA PHE A 7 -7.68 8.80 -12.70
C PHE A 7 -8.49 7.60 -12.23
N ILE A 8 -8.06 6.43 -12.67
CA ILE A 8 -8.64 5.16 -12.27
C ILE A 8 -8.07 4.86 -10.89
N LEU A 9 -8.87 5.05 -9.84
CA LEU A 9 -8.58 4.44 -8.54
C LEU A 9 -8.81 2.94 -8.74
N VAL A 10 -7.74 2.21 -9.02
CA VAL A 10 -7.80 0.76 -9.16
C VAL A 10 -7.73 0.18 -7.76
N ILE A 11 -8.81 -0.35 -7.31
CA ILE A 11 -9.02 -0.89 -5.97
C ILE A 11 -8.93 -2.41 -6.04
N ILE A 12 -8.12 -3.00 -5.17
CA ILE A 12 -7.62 -4.36 -5.30
C ILE A 12 -8.14 -5.24 -4.17
N ILE A 13 -8.80 -6.35 -4.49
CA ILE A 13 -8.93 -7.48 -3.57
C ILE A 13 -8.01 -8.60 -4.00
N ILE A 14 -7.19 -9.06 -3.08
CA ILE A 14 -6.46 -10.31 -3.22
C ILE A 14 -7.30 -11.43 -2.60
N ALA A 15 -8.02 -12.16 -3.44
CA ALA A 15 -8.54 -13.46 -3.05
C ALA A 15 -7.38 -14.45 -3.06
N ALA A 16 -6.73 -14.63 -1.90
CA ALA A 16 -5.71 -15.64 -1.75
C ALA A 16 -6.31 -17.02 -1.90
N SER A 17 -6.12 -17.63 -3.04
CA SER A 17 -6.55 -19.01 -3.29
C SER A 17 -5.68 -20.00 -2.51
N PHE A 18 -6.27 -20.73 -1.59
CA PHE A 18 -5.68 -21.84 -0.87
C PHE A 18 -5.24 -22.94 -1.85
N LEU A 19 -3.96 -23.06 -2.12
CA LEU A 19 -3.36 -24.21 -2.79
C LEU A 19 -2.92 -25.23 -1.73
N GLY A 20 -3.85 -26.05 -1.24
CA GLY A 20 -3.45 -27.11 -0.30
C GLY A 20 -4.39 -28.32 -0.22
N THR A 21 -5.68 -28.17 -0.43
CA THR A 21 -6.62 -29.28 -0.25
C THR A 21 -7.77 -29.33 -1.28
N ILE A 22 -7.70 -28.52 -2.32
CA ILE A 22 -8.79 -28.37 -3.32
C ILE A 22 -8.54 -29.19 -4.61
N SER A 23 -7.39 -29.87 -4.72
CA SER A 23 -7.04 -30.57 -5.98
C SER A 23 -7.99 -31.70 -6.37
N VAL A 24 -8.77 -32.28 -5.46
CA VAL A 24 -9.66 -33.41 -5.79
C VAL A 24 -11.09 -32.97 -6.11
N ALA A 25 -11.58 -31.90 -5.48
CA ALA A 25 -12.93 -31.37 -5.75
C ALA A 25 -13.02 -30.53 -7.05
N LYS A 26 -11.92 -29.82 -7.41
CA LYS A 26 -11.83 -29.06 -8.67
C LYS A 26 -11.80 -29.94 -9.93
N ILE A 27 -11.48 -31.23 -9.80
CA ILE A 27 -11.43 -32.14 -10.95
C ILE A 27 -12.84 -32.58 -11.38
N LEU A 28 -13.89 -32.40 -10.55
CA LEU A 28 -15.21 -32.92 -10.80
C LEU A 28 -16.27 -31.88 -11.22
N TYR A 29 -16.01 -30.58 -11.08
CA TYR A 29 -16.94 -29.53 -11.50
C TYR A 29 -16.17 -28.36 -12.10
N ASN A 30 -16.17 -28.28 -13.43
CA ASN A 30 -15.68 -27.12 -14.18
C ASN A 30 -16.90 -26.44 -14.79
N PRO A 31 -17.49 -25.43 -14.14
CA PRO A 31 -18.69 -24.75 -14.65
C PRO A 31 -18.40 -24.15 -16.02
N SER A 32 -19.38 -24.16 -16.90
CA SER A 32 -19.30 -23.42 -18.15
C SER A 32 -19.11 -21.93 -17.85
N ILE A 33 -18.58 -21.17 -18.78
CA ILE A 33 -18.44 -19.71 -18.61
C ILE A 33 -19.82 -19.05 -18.42
N GLU A 34 -20.86 -19.61 -19.01
CA GLU A 34 -22.23 -19.16 -18.83
C GLU A 34 -22.72 -19.39 -17.40
N ASP A 35 -22.55 -20.62 -16.85
CA ASP A 35 -22.92 -20.92 -15.45
C ASP A 35 -22.14 -20.04 -14.46
N TYR A 36 -20.84 -19.79 -14.72
CA TYR A 36 -20.01 -18.91 -13.93
C TYR A 36 -20.57 -17.48 -13.91
N THR A 37 -20.85 -16.92 -15.10
CA THR A 37 -21.34 -15.55 -15.25
C THR A 37 -22.71 -15.36 -14.61
N VAL A 38 -23.62 -16.32 -14.81
CA VAL A 38 -24.96 -16.32 -14.20
C VAL A 38 -24.86 -16.35 -12.66
N GLN A 39 -24.00 -17.21 -12.11
CA GLN A 39 -23.82 -17.30 -10.66
C GLN A 39 -23.18 -16.02 -10.12
N ALA A 40 -22.15 -15.48 -10.76
CA ALA A 40 -21.51 -14.22 -10.37
C ALA A 40 -22.53 -13.08 -10.35
N GLN A 41 -23.37 -12.94 -11.40
CA GLN A 41 -24.41 -11.92 -11.48
C GLN A 41 -25.44 -12.06 -10.35
N LYS A 42 -25.89 -13.28 -10.06
CA LYS A 42 -26.84 -13.54 -8.99
C LYS A 42 -26.29 -13.07 -7.63
N ILE A 43 -25.04 -13.40 -7.30
CA ILE A 43 -24.42 -13.02 -6.04
C ILE A 43 -24.18 -11.50 -5.98
N PHE A 44 -23.75 -10.91 -7.09
CA PHE A 44 -23.60 -9.47 -7.23
C PHE A 44 -24.91 -8.72 -6.91
N ASP A 45 -26.04 -9.17 -7.48
CA ASP A 45 -27.35 -8.55 -7.23
C ASP A 45 -27.76 -8.69 -5.74
N GLN A 46 -27.44 -9.82 -5.09
CA GLN A 46 -27.68 -10.02 -3.66
C GLN A 46 -26.80 -9.13 -2.81
N ALA A 47 -25.50 -9.04 -3.12
CA ALA A 47 -24.56 -8.17 -2.42
C ALA A 47 -24.95 -6.68 -2.52
N LYS A 48 -25.42 -6.24 -3.69
CA LYS A 48 -25.91 -4.88 -3.90
C LYS A 48 -27.03 -4.53 -2.93
N GLN A 49 -28.04 -5.39 -2.81
CA GLN A 49 -29.13 -5.19 -1.85
C GLN A 49 -28.63 -5.12 -0.39
N LYS A 50 -27.60 -5.90 -0.03
CA LYS A 50 -27.01 -5.89 1.30
C LYS A 50 -26.28 -4.58 1.61
N VAL A 51 -25.47 -4.09 0.67
CA VAL A 51 -24.78 -2.80 0.83
C VAL A 51 -25.79 -1.67 0.99
N GLU A 52 -26.83 -1.62 0.14
CA GLU A 52 -27.91 -0.63 0.24
C GLU A 52 -28.63 -0.67 1.60
N GLN A 53 -28.88 -1.88 2.12
CA GLN A 53 -29.50 -2.06 3.45
C GLN A 53 -28.58 -1.61 4.59
N ILE A 54 -27.30 -2.06 4.59
CA ILE A 54 -26.36 -1.78 5.68
C ILE A 54 -26.05 -0.28 5.75
N ARG A 55 -25.84 0.35 4.59
CA ARG A 55 -25.49 1.78 4.47
C ARG A 55 -26.71 2.70 4.46
N ASN A 56 -27.92 2.13 4.39
CA ASN A 56 -29.17 2.86 4.21
C ASN A 56 -29.07 3.86 3.05
N THR A 57 -28.67 3.39 1.89
CA THR A 57 -28.43 4.18 0.67
C THR A 57 -28.94 3.44 -0.55
N SER A 58 -28.95 4.11 -1.70
CA SER A 58 -29.17 3.47 -2.99
C SER A 58 -27.91 3.60 -3.84
N LEU A 59 -27.46 2.49 -4.40
CA LEU A 59 -26.33 2.49 -5.32
C LEU A 59 -26.76 2.89 -6.73
N PRO A 60 -25.91 3.55 -7.51
CA PRO A 60 -26.17 3.82 -8.93
C PRO A 60 -26.31 2.55 -9.74
N ILE A 61 -26.63 2.69 -11.03
CA ILE A 61 -26.55 1.57 -11.98
C ILE A 61 -25.10 1.11 -12.02
N THR A 62 -24.88 -0.16 -11.72
CA THR A 62 -23.56 -0.77 -11.60
C THR A 62 -23.50 -1.99 -12.51
N ASN A 63 -22.43 -2.15 -13.27
CA ASN A 63 -22.23 -3.24 -14.20
C ASN A 63 -21.19 -4.23 -13.65
N LEU A 64 -21.43 -5.52 -13.90
CA LEU A 64 -20.47 -6.59 -13.60
C LEU A 64 -19.79 -7.06 -14.88
N HIS A 65 -18.48 -7.15 -14.85
CA HIS A 65 -17.64 -7.66 -15.94
C HIS A 65 -16.83 -8.86 -15.46
N VAL A 66 -16.81 -9.91 -16.27
CA VAL A 66 -15.96 -11.09 -16.04
C VAL A 66 -14.79 -11.01 -17.01
N ILE A 67 -13.59 -10.88 -16.50
CA ILE A 67 -12.35 -10.74 -17.28
C ILE A 67 -11.34 -11.82 -16.91
N THR A 68 -10.31 -11.96 -17.74
CA THR A 68 -9.17 -12.85 -17.52
C THR A 68 -8.04 -12.10 -16.80
N LYS A 69 -7.10 -12.85 -16.20
CA LYS A 69 -5.85 -12.26 -15.70
C LYS A 69 -5.07 -11.47 -16.75
N ALA A 70 -5.03 -11.97 -17.98
CA ALA A 70 -4.32 -11.29 -19.06
C ALA A 70 -4.96 -9.94 -19.40
N GLU A 71 -6.29 -9.86 -19.39
CA GLU A 71 -7.01 -8.60 -19.58
C GLU A 71 -6.77 -7.65 -18.40
N ALA A 72 -6.80 -8.12 -17.17
CA ALA A 72 -6.52 -7.31 -15.99
C ALA A 72 -5.09 -6.71 -16.04
N VAL A 73 -4.08 -7.52 -16.35
CA VAL A 73 -2.70 -7.05 -16.52
C VAL A 73 -2.58 -6.07 -17.67
N ALA A 74 -3.27 -6.31 -18.80
CA ALA A 74 -3.26 -5.38 -19.92
C ALA A 74 -3.93 -4.04 -19.60
N MET A 75 -4.99 -4.05 -18.78
CA MET A 75 -5.72 -2.84 -18.37
C MET A 75 -4.97 -2.04 -17.29
N TRP A 76 -4.35 -2.69 -16.31
CA TRP A 76 -3.86 -2.05 -15.09
C TRP A 76 -2.42 -2.40 -14.70
N GLY A 77 -1.85 -3.48 -15.23
CA GLY A 77 -0.50 -3.96 -14.87
C GLY A 77 0.63 -3.24 -15.63
N SER A 78 0.31 -2.39 -16.60
CA SER A 78 1.28 -1.70 -17.43
C SER A 78 1.21 -0.19 -17.25
N PRO A 79 2.36 0.52 -17.30
CA PRO A 79 2.36 1.98 -17.22
C PRO A 79 1.62 2.59 -18.41
N SER A 80 0.93 3.70 -18.17
CA SER A 80 0.13 4.41 -19.17
C SER A 80 0.97 5.17 -20.20
N GLY A 81 2.28 5.32 -19.96
CA GLY A 81 3.18 6.03 -20.88
C GLY A 81 4.66 5.95 -20.48
N SER A 82 5.51 6.56 -21.31
CA SER A 82 6.97 6.56 -21.11
C SER A 82 7.41 7.27 -19.81
N GLN A 83 6.66 8.27 -19.37
CA GLN A 83 6.96 8.98 -18.11
C GLN A 83 6.69 8.10 -16.91
N ASP A 84 5.59 7.34 -16.92
CA ASP A 84 5.25 6.41 -15.84
C ASP A 84 6.30 5.30 -15.74
N LEU A 85 6.75 4.77 -16.89
CA LEU A 85 7.82 3.78 -16.93
C LEU A 85 9.15 4.35 -16.37
N THR A 86 9.48 5.61 -16.68
CA THR A 86 10.64 6.27 -16.13
C THR A 86 10.55 6.40 -14.61
N ASN A 87 9.38 6.76 -14.10
CA ASN A 87 9.14 6.87 -12.64
C ASN A 87 9.25 5.51 -11.94
N ILE A 88 8.75 4.43 -12.56
CA ILE A 88 8.94 3.05 -12.05
C ILE A 88 10.44 2.71 -11.93
N TYR A 89 11.27 3.03 -12.95
CA TYR A 89 12.71 2.77 -12.89
C TYR A 89 13.44 3.63 -11.84
N ARG A 90 13.01 4.87 -11.60
CA ARG A 90 13.54 5.70 -10.53
C ARG A 90 13.18 5.13 -9.16
N GLN A 91 11.94 4.71 -8.98
CA GLN A 91 11.47 4.06 -7.76
C GLN A 91 12.19 2.72 -7.52
N GLU A 92 12.44 1.94 -8.58
CA GLU A 92 13.25 0.72 -8.50
C GLU A 92 14.66 1.01 -7.96
N LYS A 93 15.33 2.07 -8.46
CA LYS A 93 16.65 2.48 -7.96
C LYS A 93 16.61 2.88 -6.49
N ILE A 94 15.56 3.59 -6.06
CA ILE A 94 15.36 3.96 -4.65
C ILE A 94 15.16 2.69 -3.81
N TYR A 95 14.28 1.78 -4.22
CA TYR A 95 13.97 0.56 -3.47
C TYR A 95 15.21 -0.35 -3.35
N LYS A 96 15.99 -0.50 -4.41
CA LYS A 96 17.29 -1.21 -4.37
C LYS A 96 18.29 -0.49 -3.47
N GLY A 97 18.32 0.84 -3.50
CA GLY A 97 19.18 1.66 -2.66
C GLY A 97 18.87 1.59 -1.17
N LEU A 98 17.60 1.40 -0.83
CA LEU A 98 17.09 1.22 0.53
C LEU A 98 16.93 -0.27 0.93
N PHE A 99 17.42 -1.20 0.12
CA PHE A 99 17.36 -2.64 0.38
C PHE A 99 15.94 -3.21 0.56
N LEU A 100 14.95 -2.53 0.01
CA LEU A 100 13.58 -3.03 -0.08
C LEU A 100 13.41 -4.08 -1.19
N MET A 101 14.33 -4.12 -2.14
CA MET A 101 14.24 -4.90 -3.36
C MET A 101 15.56 -5.57 -3.70
N PRO A 102 15.59 -6.89 -4.03
CA PRO A 102 16.76 -7.57 -4.54
C PRO A 102 17.26 -7.00 -5.88
N GLU A 103 18.56 -7.06 -6.11
CA GLU A 103 19.19 -6.49 -7.31
C GLU A 103 18.73 -7.10 -8.63
N ASN A 104 18.46 -8.40 -8.63
CA ASN A 104 18.05 -9.17 -9.82
C ASN A 104 16.56 -9.05 -10.15
N GLU A 105 15.81 -8.29 -9.37
CA GLU A 105 14.38 -8.13 -9.52
C GLU A 105 14.01 -6.89 -10.33
N SER A 106 12.82 -6.90 -10.92
CA SER A 106 12.23 -5.78 -11.65
C SER A 106 10.93 -5.31 -10.99
N LEU A 107 10.88 -4.04 -10.58
CA LEU A 107 9.66 -3.45 -10.03
C LEU A 107 8.52 -3.44 -11.05
N TYR A 108 8.86 -3.23 -12.33
CA TYR A 108 7.88 -3.30 -13.42
C TYR A 108 7.22 -4.68 -13.50
N GLN A 109 8.03 -5.77 -13.49
CA GLN A 109 7.49 -7.12 -13.53
C GLN A 109 6.71 -7.45 -12.25
N ALA A 110 7.24 -7.06 -11.09
CA ALA A 110 6.56 -7.28 -9.81
C ALA A 110 5.17 -6.59 -9.76
N ASN A 111 5.02 -5.40 -10.34
CA ASN A 111 3.73 -4.73 -10.46
C ASN A 111 2.75 -5.48 -11.38
N GLN A 112 3.24 -6.08 -12.48
CA GLN A 112 2.40 -6.91 -13.33
C GLN A 112 1.94 -8.18 -12.60
N ASP A 113 2.85 -8.84 -11.90
CA ASP A 113 2.55 -10.04 -11.10
C ASP A 113 1.59 -9.71 -9.95
N TRP A 114 1.74 -8.54 -9.35
CA TRP A 114 0.80 -8.02 -8.36
C TRP A 114 -0.61 -7.93 -8.94
N THR A 115 -0.78 -7.24 -10.08
CA THR A 115 -2.08 -7.09 -10.76
C THR A 115 -2.68 -8.44 -11.18
N ALA A 116 -1.85 -9.37 -11.62
CA ALA A 116 -2.29 -10.71 -12.00
C ALA A 116 -2.89 -11.53 -10.84
N ASN A 117 -2.65 -11.13 -9.59
CA ASN A 117 -3.17 -11.79 -8.39
C ASN A 117 -4.47 -11.15 -7.85
N TRP A 118 -4.99 -10.10 -8.48
CA TRP A 118 -6.26 -9.50 -8.06
C TRP A 118 -7.44 -10.44 -8.26
N GLY A 119 -8.40 -10.41 -7.33
CA GLY A 119 -9.64 -11.16 -7.43
C GLY A 119 -10.75 -10.39 -8.14
N ALA A 120 -10.86 -9.10 -7.77
CA ALA A 120 -11.81 -8.16 -8.34
C ALA A 120 -11.22 -6.75 -8.35
N ALA A 121 -11.89 -5.82 -9.04
CA ALA A 121 -11.55 -4.40 -9.06
C ALA A 121 -12.77 -3.55 -9.42
N THR A 122 -12.88 -2.36 -8.84
CA THR A 122 -13.93 -1.38 -9.14
C THR A 122 -13.35 -0.17 -9.87
N VAL A 123 -13.99 0.24 -10.95
CA VAL A 123 -13.65 1.44 -11.73
C VAL A 123 -14.93 2.25 -11.98
N GLY A 124 -15.13 3.31 -11.23
CA GLY A 124 -16.39 4.07 -11.26
C GLY A 124 -17.57 3.20 -10.85
N ASN A 125 -18.49 2.95 -11.77
CA ASN A 125 -19.67 2.09 -11.53
C ASN A 125 -19.50 0.68 -12.13
N ASP A 126 -18.32 0.34 -12.63
CA ASP A 126 -18.05 -0.94 -13.25
C ASP A 126 -17.21 -1.81 -12.30
N ILE A 127 -17.70 -3.01 -11.99
CA ILE A 127 -16.99 -4.00 -11.18
C ILE A 127 -16.50 -5.12 -12.09
N TYR A 128 -15.23 -5.46 -11.95
CA TYR A 128 -14.53 -6.48 -12.71
C TYR A 128 -14.14 -7.63 -11.79
N VAL A 129 -14.53 -8.86 -12.13
CA VAL A 129 -14.03 -10.06 -11.46
C VAL A 129 -13.06 -10.80 -12.36
N ILE A 130 -11.94 -11.24 -11.82
CA ILE A 130 -10.91 -11.97 -12.55
C ILE A 130 -11.18 -13.46 -12.37
N LYS A 131 -11.69 -14.11 -13.41
CA LYS A 131 -12.26 -15.45 -13.34
C LYS A 131 -11.31 -16.53 -12.83
N GLU A 132 -10.01 -16.36 -12.99
CA GLU A 132 -9.01 -17.30 -12.50
C GLU A 132 -8.75 -17.16 -10.98
N ASN A 133 -9.11 -16.02 -10.38
CA ASN A 133 -8.86 -15.70 -8.98
C ASN A 133 -10.14 -15.58 -8.14
N PHE A 134 -11.28 -15.40 -8.76
CA PHE A 134 -12.59 -15.28 -8.10
C PHE A 134 -13.44 -16.52 -8.35
N ASP A 135 -13.99 -17.11 -7.31
CA ASP A 135 -14.88 -18.28 -7.39
C ASP A 135 -16.30 -17.91 -6.91
N PRO A 136 -17.28 -17.71 -7.83
CA PRO A 136 -18.64 -17.31 -7.46
C PRO A 136 -19.43 -18.41 -6.76
N PHE A 137 -18.91 -19.63 -6.66
CA PHE A 137 -19.57 -20.73 -5.95
C PHE A 137 -19.10 -20.86 -4.50
N ARG A 138 -18.06 -20.11 -4.12
CA ARG A 138 -17.52 -20.12 -2.76
C ARG A 138 -18.25 -19.10 -1.87
N MET A 139 -19.39 -19.52 -1.34
CA MET A 139 -20.20 -18.71 -0.42
C MET A 139 -19.76 -18.91 1.05
N PRO A 140 -19.79 -17.87 1.92
CA PRO A 140 -20.21 -16.48 1.66
C PRO A 140 -19.07 -15.57 1.17
N ASP A 141 -17.87 -16.08 0.95
CA ASP A 141 -16.68 -15.28 0.59
C ASP A 141 -16.89 -14.49 -0.71
N ALA A 142 -17.49 -15.11 -1.72
CA ALA A 142 -17.81 -14.46 -2.99
C ALA A 142 -18.77 -13.27 -2.82
N GLU A 143 -19.76 -13.39 -1.94
CA GLU A 143 -20.69 -12.31 -1.65
C GLU A 143 -19.99 -11.19 -0.86
N ALA A 144 -19.13 -11.53 0.11
CA ALA A 144 -18.33 -10.55 0.84
C ALA A 144 -17.38 -9.76 -0.08
N THR A 145 -16.80 -10.41 -1.11
CA THR A 145 -16.04 -9.74 -2.15
C THR A 145 -16.88 -8.70 -2.89
N PHE A 146 -18.08 -9.05 -3.31
CA PHE A 146 -18.96 -8.09 -3.96
C PHE A 146 -19.44 -6.98 -3.01
N VAL A 147 -19.66 -7.26 -1.72
CA VAL A 147 -19.97 -6.22 -0.73
C VAL A 147 -18.84 -5.21 -0.62
N HIS A 148 -17.59 -5.67 -0.65
CA HIS A 148 -16.42 -4.80 -0.68
C HIS A 148 -16.39 -3.94 -1.95
N GLU A 149 -16.47 -4.54 -3.15
CA GLU A 149 -16.43 -3.81 -4.42
C GLU A 149 -17.59 -2.82 -4.57
N LEU A 150 -18.80 -3.20 -4.15
CA LEU A 150 -19.95 -2.32 -4.18
C LEU A 150 -19.86 -1.17 -3.17
N THR A 151 -19.08 -1.32 -2.11
CA THR A 151 -18.78 -0.22 -1.20
C THR A 151 -17.99 0.86 -1.91
N HIS A 152 -17.05 0.52 -2.77
CA HIS A 152 -16.31 1.49 -3.59
C HIS A 152 -17.20 2.29 -4.54
N VAL A 153 -18.25 1.67 -5.09
CA VAL A 153 -19.23 2.37 -5.93
C VAL A 153 -19.99 3.45 -5.14
N TRP A 154 -20.15 3.25 -3.83
CA TRP A 154 -20.82 4.20 -2.95
C TRP A 154 -19.88 5.31 -2.45
N GLN A 155 -18.59 5.02 -2.29
CA GLN A 155 -17.63 5.95 -1.69
C GLN A 155 -17.50 7.24 -2.48
N PRO A 156 -17.46 8.42 -1.81
CA PRO A 156 -17.20 9.68 -2.48
C PRO A 156 -15.77 9.75 -3.02
N ASP A 157 -15.57 10.47 -4.12
CA ASP A 157 -14.24 10.80 -4.61
C ASP A 157 -13.47 11.63 -3.58
N LEU A 158 -12.27 11.18 -3.23
CA LEU A 158 -11.35 11.93 -2.38
C LEU A 158 -10.57 12.96 -3.19
N GLN A 159 -10.06 13.99 -2.50
CA GLN A 159 -9.11 14.90 -3.09
C GLN A 159 -7.85 14.11 -3.49
N TRP A 160 -7.28 14.43 -4.67
CA TRP A 160 -6.06 13.80 -5.14
C TRP A 160 -4.93 13.95 -4.12
N PRO A 161 -4.29 12.85 -3.66
CA PRO A 161 -3.20 12.92 -2.70
C PRO A 161 -1.94 13.52 -3.32
N ALA A 162 -1.24 14.36 -2.54
CA ALA A 162 -0.05 15.04 -3.00
C ALA A 162 1.22 14.19 -2.87
N THR A 163 1.28 13.29 -1.87
CA THR A 163 2.46 12.49 -1.56
C THR A 163 2.13 11.00 -1.52
N TYR A 164 3.17 10.16 -1.49
CA TYR A 164 3.02 8.71 -1.32
C TYR A 164 2.36 8.36 0.01
N ASP A 165 2.79 8.98 1.13
CA ASP A 165 2.21 8.73 2.45
C ASP A 165 0.73 9.10 2.52
N GLN A 166 0.37 10.29 1.99
CA GLN A 166 -1.02 10.73 1.90
C GLN A 166 -1.87 9.77 1.05
N ASP A 167 -1.32 9.27 -0.06
CA ASP A 167 -2.02 8.27 -0.88
C ASP A 167 -2.29 6.98 -0.12
N LYS A 168 -1.30 6.51 0.64
CA LYS A 168 -1.48 5.32 1.48
C LYS A 168 -2.53 5.54 2.57
N ALA A 169 -2.57 6.73 3.17
CA ALA A 169 -3.58 7.09 4.17
C ALA A 169 -4.99 7.18 3.55
N HIS A 170 -5.14 7.83 2.38
CA HIS A 170 -6.40 7.91 1.65
C HIS A 170 -6.88 6.52 1.23
N THR A 171 -5.98 5.72 0.67
CA THR A 171 -6.30 4.34 0.28
C THR A 171 -6.68 3.52 1.51
N ALA A 172 -6.05 3.74 2.68
CA ALA A 172 -6.40 3.05 3.92
C ALA A 172 -7.82 3.40 4.42
N LEU A 173 -8.29 4.63 4.24
CA LEU A 173 -9.69 4.97 4.52
C LEU A 173 -10.63 4.22 3.54
N VAL A 174 -10.33 4.23 2.25
CA VAL A 174 -11.18 3.67 1.18
C VAL A 174 -11.25 2.14 1.29
N GLU A 175 -10.10 1.47 1.32
CA GLU A 175 -10.02 0.01 1.42
C GLU A 175 -10.44 -0.51 2.79
N GLY A 176 -10.09 0.26 3.82
CA GLY A 176 -10.50 -0.03 5.20
C GLY A 176 -12.02 -0.04 5.36
N ASP A 177 -12.71 0.94 4.77
CA ASP A 177 -14.17 1.02 4.78
C ASP A 177 -14.80 -0.15 4.01
N ALA A 178 -14.31 -0.47 2.83
CA ALA A 178 -14.81 -1.59 2.04
C ALA A 178 -14.55 -2.94 2.75
N SER A 179 -13.37 -3.11 3.35
CA SER A 179 -13.03 -4.30 4.13
C SER A 179 -13.88 -4.42 5.41
N TYR A 180 -14.14 -3.30 6.09
CA TYR A 180 -15.01 -3.26 7.26
C TYR A 180 -16.46 -3.63 6.90
N MET A 181 -16.96 -3.16 5.75
CA MET A 181 -18.27 -3.54 5.24
C MET A 181 -18.37 -5.04 4.95
N GLY A 182 -17.33 -5.65 4.40
CA GLY A 182 -17.24 -7.10 4.24
C GLY A 182 -17.33 -7.83 5.58
N ASP A 183 -16.64 -7.36 6.61
CA ASP A 183 -16.69 -7.93 7.97
C ASP A 183 -18.09 -7.78 8.60
N VAL A 184 -18.75 -6.63 8.46
CA VAL A 184 -20.14 -6.41 8.92
C VAL A 184 -21.08 -7.39 8.25
N PHE A 185 -20.97 -7.56 6.93
CA PHE A 185 -21.75 -8.54 6.17
C PHE A 185 -21.51 -9.96 6.67
N MET A 186 -20.26 -10.37 6.83
CA MET A 186 -19.90 -11.73 7.30
C MET A 186 -20.42 -12.03 8.71
N ASN A 187 -20.42 -11.03 9.59
CA ASN A 187 -20.99 -11.19 10.94
C ASN A 187 -22.51 -11.36 10.90
N ILE A 188 -23.21 -10.61 10.03
CA ILE A 188 -24.66 -10.79 9.82
C ILE A 188 -24.93 -12.18 9.24
N ALA A 189 -24.18 -12.61 8.24
CA ALA A 189 -24.35 -13.94 7.63
C ALA A 189 -24.15 -15.07 8.64
N LYS A 190 -23.13 -15.00 9.50
CA LYS A 190 -22.87 -15.96 10.57
C LYS A 190 -23.98 -15.98 11.62
N SER A 191 -24.52 -14.82 11.99
CA SER A 191 -25.62 -14.72 12.97
C SER A 191 -26.95 -15.30 12.48
N GLN A 192 -27.14 -15.38 11.17
CA GLN A 192 -28.33 -15.94 10.52
C GLN A 192 -28.19 -17.43 10.18
N SER A 193 -26.99 -18.00 10.22
CA SER A 193 -26.75 -19.44 10.07
C SER A 193 -26.98 -20.15 11.41
N VAL A 194 -27.66 -21.31 11.39
CA VAL A 194 -27.84 -22.18 12.56
C VAL A 194 -26.48 -22.51 13.19
N PRO A 195 -26.29 -22.49 14.52
CA PRO A 195 -24.99 -22.66 15.14
C PRO A 195 -24.40 -24.03 14.82
N GLU A 196 -23.47 -24.10 13.91
CA GLU A 196 -22.47 -25.16 13.86
C GLU A 196 -21.34 -24.79 14.83
N ALA A 197 -20.92 -25.78 15.61
CA ALA A 197 -20.01 -25.62 16.72
C ALA A 197 -18.77 -24.81 16.38
N SER A 198 -18.44 -23.89 17.28
CA SER A 198 -17.28 -23.03 17.32
C SER A 198 -16.01 -23.64 16.68
N VAL A 199 -15.61 -23.08 15.58
CA VAL A 199 -14.21 -23.09 15.13
C VAL A 199 -13.80 -21.63 15.08
N ASP A 200 -12.80 -21.27 15.87
CA ASP A 200 -12.12 -19.96 15.81
C ASP A 200 -11.43 -19.82 14.44
N ASN A 201 -12.18 -19.45 13.42
CA ASN A 201 -11.65 -19.20 12.10
C ASN A 201 -11.67 -17.70 11.84
N VAL A 202 -10.49 -17.11 11.94
CA VAL A 202 -10.21 -15.84 11.26
C VAL A 202 -10.65 -16.02 9.80
N PRO A 203 -11.43 -15.10 9.23
CA PRO A 203 -11.89 -15.22 7.86
C PRO A 203 -10.71 -15.39 6.90
N THR A 204 -10.60 -16.57 6.31
CA THR A 204 -9.47 -16.98 5.44
C THR A 204 -9.36 -16.17 4.14
N TYR A 205 -10.36 -15.37 3.79
CA TYR A 205 -10.30 -14.47 2.63
C TYR A 205 -9.45 -13.21 2.88
N LEU A 206 -9.20 -12.87 4.16
CA LEU A 206 -8.36 -11.73 4.57
C LEU A 206 -6.97 -12.17 5.07
N LEU A 207 -6.79 -13.44 5.40
CA LEU A 207 -5.46 -13.97 5.60
C LEU A 207 -4.84 -14.12 4.23
N GLY A 208 -4.05 -13.12 3.85
CA GLY A 208 -3.08 -13.33 2.79
C GLY A 208 -2.42 -14.66 3.04
N THR A 209 -2.53 -15.58 2.10
CA THR A 209 -1.71 -16.79 2.12
C THR A 209 -0.31 -16.31 2.39
N GLN A 210 0.32 -16.80 3.47
CA GLN A 210 1.78 -16.78 3.51
C GLN A 210 2.19 -17.32 2.15
N LEU A 211 2.65 -16.43 1.30
CA LEU A 211 3.12 -16.77 -0.01
C LEU A 211 4.11 -17.91 0.22
N SER A 212 3.92 -19.04 -0.42
CA SER A 212 4.77 -20.23 -0.24
C SER A 212 6.23 -19.81 -0.41
N ALA A 213 7.16 -20.54 0.21
CA ALA A 213 8.60 -20.27 0.19
C ALA A 213 9.26 -20.10 -1.21
N ASN A 214 8.48 -20.15 -2.29
CA ASN A 214 8.88 -19.97 -3.69
C ASN A 214 8.35 -18.67 -4.30
N VAL A 215 7.77 -17.75 -3.51
CA VAL A 215 7.31 -16.47 -4.04
C VAL A 215 8.47 -15.50 -4.12
N HIS A 216 8.49 -14.78 -5.22
CA HIS A 216 9.40 -13.71 -5.55
C HIS A 216 9.57 -12.72 -4.36
N PRO A 217 10.79 -12.49 -3.84
CA PRO A 217 10.97 -11.66 -2.64
C PRO A 217 10.35 -10.27 -2.75
N MET A 218 10.37 -9.67 -3.95
CA MET A 218 9.77 -8.36 -4.19
C MET A 218 8.24 -8.37 -4.06
N LEU A 219 7.57 -9.48 -4.38
CA LEU A 219 6.13 -9.60 -4.16
C LEU A 219 5.78 -9.55 -2.67
N ASN A 220 6.62 -10.09 -1.78
CA ASN A 220 6.42 -9.96 -0.34
C ASN A 220 6.51 -8.50 0.10
N THR A 221 7.52 -7.76 -0.35
CA THR A 221 7.66 -6.33 -0.03
C THR A 221 6.50 -5.50 -0.61
N LEU A 222 6.09 -5.76 -1.86
CA LEU A 222 4.91 -5.11 -2.44
C LEU A 222 3.63 -5.50 -1.68
N TRP A 223 3.53 -6.75 -1.22
CA TRP A 223 2.44 -7.18 -0.37
C TRP A 223 2.40 -6.33 0.90
N ASP A 224 3.49 -6.27 1.66
CA ASP A 224 3.55 -5.55 2.93
C ASP A 224 3.26 -4.05 2.73
N LEU A 225 3.81 -3.43 1.67
CA LEU A 225 3.55 -2.02 1.33
C LEU A 225 2.10 -1.74 0.89
N ASN A 226 1.43 -2.70 0.24
CA ASN A 226 0.12 -2.49 -0.36
C ASN A 226 -1.02 -3.15 0.42
N TYR A 227 -0.74 -4.06 1.37
CA TYR A 227 -1.76 -4.68 2.20
C TYR A 227 -2.16 -3.81 3.41
N PHE A 228 -1.33 -2.85 3.77
CA PHE A 228 -1.60 -1.88 4.83
C PHE A 228 -3.00 -1.25 4.77
N PRO A 229 -3.51 -0.78 3.62
CA PRO A 229 -4.86 -0.24 3.51
C PRO A 229 -5.97 -1.22 3.94
N TYR A 230 -5.79 -2.50 3.67
CA TYR A 230 -6.80 -3.52 3.98
C TYR A 230 -6.80 -3.94 5.45
N ASP A 231 -5.65 -3.97 6.11
CA ASP A 231 -5.49 -4.42 7.50
C ASP A 231 -5.57 -3.25 8.49
N GLN A 232 -4.61 -2.32 8.40
CA GLN A 232 -4.58 -1.15 9.27
C GLN A 232 -5.73 -0.18 8.95
N GLY A 233 -6.03 0.01 7.66
CA GLY A 233 -7.17 0.80 7.23
C GLY A 233 -8.50 0.27 7.78
N LYS A 234 -8.73 -1.04 7.76
CA LYS A 234 -9.91 -1.66 8.37
C LYS A 234 -9.98 -1.43 9.89
N THR A 235 -8.84 -1.54 10.57
CA THR A 235 -8.74 -1.27 12.00
C THR A 235 -9.06 0.19 12.31
N PHE A 236 -8.53 1.12 11.53
CA PHE A 236 -8.83 2.54 11.60
C PHE A 236 -10.31 2.82 11.39
N VAL A 237 -10.92 2.29 10.32
CA VAL A 237 -12.35 2.49 10.02
C VAL A 237 -13.23 1.87 11.10
N LYS A 238 -12.86 0.71 11.65
CA LYS A 238 -13.55 0.14 12.81
C LYS A 238 -13.53 1.10 14.00
N THR A 239 -12.40 1.75 14.27
CA THR A 239 -12.29 2.77 15.34
C THR A 239 -13.18 3.98 15.07
N LEU A 240 -13.26 4.46 13.81
CA LEU A 240 -14.20 5.50 13.42
C LEU A 240 -15.66 5.07 13.68
N TYR A 241 -16.00 3.85 13.32
CA TYR A 241 -17.34 3.31 13.57
C TYR A 241 -17.68 3.21 15.06
N GLU A 242 -16.75 2.74 15.87
CA GLU A 242 -16.91 2.65 17.33
C GLU A 242 -17.07 4.05 17.96
N HIS A 243 -16.49 5.07 17.38
CA HIS A 243 -16.61 6.46 17.84
C HIS A 243 -17.98 7.09 17.56
N GLY A 244 -18.60 6.82 16.40
CA GLY A 244 -19.90 7.43 16.05
C GLY A 244 -20.61 6.80 14.85
N GLY A 245 -20.40 5.49 14.61
CA GLY A 245 -21.07 4.74 13.55
C GLY A 245 -20.66 5.18 12.16
N PHE A 246 -21.50 4.86 11.18
CA PHE A 246 -21.28 5.27 9.79
C PHE A 246 -21.22 6.80 9.60
N ALA A 247 -21.79 7.60 10.51
CA ALA A 247 -21.70 9.06 10.42
C ALA A 247 -20.25 9.53 10.53
N THR A 248 -19.44 8.96 11.43
CA THR A 248 -18.02 9.29 11.58
C THR A 248 -17.20 8.81 10.38
N ILE A 249 -17.51 7.62 9.85
CA ILE A 249 -16.86 7.14 8.61
C ILE A 249 -17.18 8.10 7.45
N ASN A 250 -18.43 8.46 7.26
CA ASN A 250 -18.84 9.38 6.20
C ASN A 250 -18.19 10.77 6.34
N GLN A 251 -17.98 11.23 7.58
CA GLN A 251 -17.28 12.49 7.84
C GLN A 251 -15.81 12.43 7.39
N ALA A 252 -15.13 11.30 7.54
CA ALA A 252 -13.74 11.14 7.11
C ALA A 252 -13.54 11.29 5.60
N TYR A 253 -14.60 11.15 4.78
CA TYR A 253 -14.55 11.44 3.35
C TYR A 253 -14.72 12.93 3.02
N MET A 254 -15.08 13.77 3.99
CA MET A 254 -15.28 15.20 3.76
C MET A 254 -13.92 15.92 3.76
N ARG A 255 -13.82 16.95 2.92
CA ARG A 255 -12.62 17.79 2.87
C ARG A 255 -12.24 18.33 4.25
N GLY A 256 -10.99 18.14 4.64
CA GLY A 256 -10.45 18.57 5.93
C GLY A 256 -10.65 17.56 7.07
N TYR A 257 -11.24 16.38 6.77
CA TYR A 257 -11.37 15.26 7.69
C TYR A 257 -10.73 13.98 7.17
N THR A 258 -10.26 13.97 5.92
CA THR A 258 -9.56 12.82 5.35
C THR A 258 -8.21 12.64 6.06
N PRO A 259 -7.83 11.41 6.46
CA PRO A 259 -6.52 11.18 7.06
C PRO A 259 -5.41 11.49 6.07
N ASP A 260 -4.39 12.25 6.49
CA ASP A 260 -3.32 12.75 5.63
C ASP A 260 -2.02 11.95 5.74
N THR A 261 -1.87 11.09 6.75
CA THR A 261 -0.65 10.32 7.00
C THR A 261 -0.93 8.88 7.38
N THR A 262 0.00 7.97 7.05
CA THR A 262 -0.09 6.57 7.52
C THR A 262 0.00 6.49 9.03
N GLU A 263 0.66 7.44 9.69
CA GLU A 263 0.72 7.53 11.14
C GLU A 263 -0.67 7.72 11.76
N GLN A 264 -1.53 8.57 11.17
CA GLN A 264 -2.92 8.74 11.62
C GLN A 264 -3.75 7.45 11.47
N ILE A 265 -3.44 6.63 10.49
CA ILE A 265 -4.08 5.31 10.31
C ILE A 265 -3.62 4.33 11.40
N ILE A 266 -2.32 4.31 11.70
CA ILE A 266 -1.71 3.43 12.71
C ILE A 266 -2.17 3.84 14.11
N TYR A 267 -2.25 5.16 14.37
CA TYR A 267 -2.63 5.74 15.65
C TYR A 267 -3.86 6.64 15.50
N PRO A 268 -5.09 6.10 15.55
CA PRO A 268 -6.31 6.90 15.34
C PRO A 268 -6.47 8.08 16.30
N ASP A 269 -5.86 8.05 17.47
CA ASP A 269 -5.83 9.18 18.41
C ASP A 269 -5.16 10.42 17.80
N LYS A 270 -4.10 10.24 16.98
CA LYS A 270 -3.45 11.32 16.23
C LYS A 270 -4.39 11.91 15.16
N TYR A 271 -5.19 11.07 14.51
CA TYR A 271 -6.23 11.52 13.58
C TYR A 271 -7.29 12.38 14.30
N PHE A 272 -7.82 11.91 15.43
CA PHE A 272 -8.82 12.68 16.21
C PHE A 272 -8.23 13.96 16.81
N ALA A 273 -6.93 13.98 17.12
CA ALA A 273 -6.21 15.18 17.54
C ALA A 273 -5.89 16.14 16.38
N ASN A 274 -6.19 15.76 15.14
CA ASN A 274 -5.80 16.48 13.92
C ASN A 274 -4.29 16.78 13.87
N GLU A 275 -3.48 15.82 14.31
CA GLU A 275 -2.02 15.89 14.20
C GLU A 275 -1.60 15.72 12.74
N THR A 276 -0.80 16.64 12.22
CA THR A 276 -0.36 16.65 10.82
C THR A 276 1.15 16.55 10.73
N ALA A 277 1.64 15.99 9.62
CA ALA A 277 3.07 15.96 9.35
C ALA A 277 3.70 17.35 9.36
N GLN A 278 4.87 17.48 10.00
CA GLN A 278 5.65 18.70 10.00
C GLN A 278 6.33 18.90 8.63
N PRO A 279 6.39 20.13 8.11
CA PRO A 279 7.14 20.41 6.89
C PRO A 279 8.63 20.12 7.07
N VAL A 280 9.20 19.33 6.18
CA VAL A 280 10.62 18.98 6.20
C VAL A 280 11.29 19.50 4.93
N PRO A 281 12.31 20.38 5.01
CA PRO A 281 13.02 20.85 3.84
C PRO A 281 13.90 19.74 3.26
N ALA A 282 14.06 19.75 1.93
CA ALA A 282 15.12 18.97 1.30
C ALA A 282 16.49 19.53 1.71
N PRO A 283 17.52 18.68 1.84
CA PRO A 283 18.87 19.17 2.16
C PRO A 283 19.41 20.01 1.00
N THR A 284 20.19 21.03 1.33
CA THR A 284 20.94 21.79 0.32
C THR A 284 22.15 20.98 -0.13
N LEU A 285 22.34 20.84 -1.44
CA LEU A 285 23.46 20.12 -2.03
C LEU A 285 24.67 21.06 -2.22
N ALA A 286 25.87 20.58 -1.94
CA ALA A 286 27.11 21.34 -2.15
C ALA A 286 27.38 21.61 -3.64
N GLU A 287 26.89 20.73 -4.54
CA GLU A 287 27.03 20.89 -5.99
C GLU A 287 25.65 21.13 -6.62
N ASN A 288 25.58 22.06 -7.56
CA ASN A 288 24.36 22.45 -8.27
C ASN A 288 24.21 21.82 -9.67
N ASN A 289 25.01 20.78 -9.97
CA ASN A 289 25.01 20.10 -11.27
C ASN A 289 24.09 18.86 -11.32
N TRP A 290 23.31 18.62 -10.29
CA TRP A 290 22.28 17.61 -10.24
C TRP A 290 20.94 18.16 -10.72
N GLN A 291 20.23 17.38 -11.53
CA GLN A 291 18.89 17.71 -11.99
C GLN A 291 17.85 17.02 -11.11
N LEU A 292 17.03 17.83 -10.46
CA LEU A 292 15.89 17.31 -9.68
C LEU A 292 14.90 16.63 -10.62
N ALA A 293 14.55 15.40 -10.31
CA ALA A 293 13.70 14.56 -11.14
C ALA A 293 12.41 14.15 -10.42
N GLN A 294 11.36 14.00 -11.18
CA GLN A 294 10.08 13.49 -10.68
C GLN A 294 10.18 12.00 -10.37
N THR A 295 9.54 11.61 -9.30
CA THR A 295 9.41 10.20 -8.88
C THR A 295 7.94 9.77 -8.91
N ASP A 296 7.51 8.97 -7.97
CA ASP A 296 6.12 8.56 -7.84
C ASP A 296 5.17 9.77 -7.84
N ARG A 297 4.02 9.62 -8.48
CA ARG A 297 2.98 10.66 -8.65
C ARG A 297 3.45 11.94 -9.35
N GLY A 298 4.58 11.89 -10.06
CA GLY A 298 5.11 13.05 -10.74
C GLY A 298 5.59 14.16 -9.81
N GLN A 299 5.88 13.85 -8.55
CA GLN A 299 6.37 14.80 -7.56
C GLN A 299 7.89 14.91 -7.58
N ASN A 300 8.39 16.15 -7.42
CA ASN A 300 9.81 16.42 -7.21
C ASN A 300 10.24 16.28 -5.75
N HIS A 301 9.30 16.50 -4.83
CA HIS A 301 9.43 16.31 -3.39
C HIS A 301 8.30 15.41 -2.94
N ASN A 302 8.60 14.40 -2.13
CA ASN A 302 7.61 13.40 -1.75
C ASN A 302 7.87 12.93 -0.31
N THR A 303 6.88 12.30 0.30
CA THR A 303 6.90 11.82 1.68
C THR A 303 6.61 10.34 1.69
N TYR A 304 7.42 9.54 2.39
CA TYR A 304 7.20 8.09 2.52
C TYR A 304 6.34 7.71 3.73
N GLY A 305 6.46 8.44 4.85
CA GLY A 305 5.69 8.19 6.05
C GLY A 305 6.16 7.03 6.93
N GLU A 306 5.51 6.89 8.08
CA GLU A 306 5.88 5.90 9.11
C GLU A 306 5.76 4.45 8.59
N HIS A 307 4.70 4.15 7.86
CA HIS A 307 4.48 2.79 7.34
C HIS A 307 5.63 2.32 6.45
N PHE A 308 6.11 3.17 5.54
CA PHE A 308 7.22 2.82 4.66
C PHE A 308 8.52 2.58 5.45
N ILE A 309 8.81 3.43 6.45
CA ILE A 309 9.97 3.25 7.35
C ILE A 309 9.89 1.89 8.05
N ASN A 310 8.71 1.56 8.59
CA ASN A 310 8.48 0.29 9.27
C ASN A 310 8.78 -0.90 8.35
N ILE A 311 8.24 -0.93 7.14
CA ILE A 311 8.45 -2.03 6.18
C ILE A 311 9.92 -2.12 5.75
N MET A 312 10.57 -0.99 5.49
CA MET A 312 12.00 -0.96 5.15
C MET A 312 12.84 -1.63 6.23
N LEU A 313 12.62 -1.28 7.50
CA LEU A 313 13.35 -1.86 8.63
C LEU A 313 12.97 -3.33 8.87
N ALA A 314 11.68 -3.68 8.75
CA ALA A 314 11.17 -5.03 9.02
C ALA A 314 11.66 -6.08 8.02
N ASN A 315 12.09 -5.68 6.83
CA ASN A 315 12.74 -6.60 5.88
C ASN A 315 14.06 -7.17 6.41
N TRP A 316 14.71 -6.50 7.34
CA TRP A 316 16.05 -6.85 7.82
C TRP A 316 16.15 -7.04 9.34
N LEU A 317 15.22 -6.46 10.08
CA LEU A 317 15.16 -6.50 11.54
C LEU A 317 13.88 -7.24 11.99
N ASN A 318 13.80 -7.59 13.27
CA ASN A 318 12.55 -8.11 13.80
C ASN A 318 11.46 -7.02 13.82
N LYS A 319 10.19 -7.44 13.68
CA LYS A 319 9.05 -6.53 13.55
C LYS A 319 8.90 -5.54 14.72
N ASN A 320 9.18 -5.97 15.95
CA ASN A 320 9.05 -5.10 17.11
C ASN A 320 10.11 -3.98 17.07
N THR A 321 11.36 -4.30 16.70
CA THR A 321 12.42 -3.30 16.53
C THR A 321 12.10 -2.33 15.40
N ALA A 322 11.57 -2.83 14.27
CA ALA A 322 11.16 -2.00 13.15
C ALA A 322 10.04 -1.04 13.54
N GLN A 323 9.01 -1.54 14.22
CA GLN A 323 7.89 -0.73 14.70
C GLN A 323 8.37 0.34 15.70
N GLN A 324 9.17 -0.03 16.70
CA GLN A 324 9.68 0.92 17.67
C GLN A 324 10.49 2.03 17.00
N ALA A 325 11.36 1.68 16.05
CA ALA A 325 12.22 2.63 15.36
C ALA A 325 11.51 3.48 14.28
N SER A 326 10.29 3.15 13.89
CA SER A 326 9.46 3.98 13.02
C SER A 326 8.48 4.87 13.78
N THR A 327 8.17 4.54 15.03
CA THR A 327 7.27 5.31 15.89
C THR A 327 7.87 6.68 16.23
N GLY A 328 7.01 7.71 16.30
CA GLY A 328 7.43 9.09 16.53
C GLY A 328 7.94 9.78 15.26
N TRP A 329 7.55 9.27 14.09
CA TRP A 329 7.72 9.98 12.83
C TRP A 329 6.91 11.27 12.85
N GLY A 330 7.57 12.41 12.64
CA GLY A 330 6.92 13.71 12.64
C GLY A 330 6.79 14.32 11.24
N GLY A 331 7.41 13.73 10.24
CA GLY A 331 7.38 14.17 8.85
C GLY A 331 8.63 13.77 8.08
N ASP A 332 8.57 13.78 6.76
CA ASP A 332 9.75 13.55 5.94
C ASP A 332 9.65 14.25 4.57
N ASN A 333 10.79 14.34 3.92
CA ASN A 333 10.90 14.80 2.54
C ASN A 333 12.03 14.06 1.84
N PHE A 334 11.71 13.34 0.77
CA PHE A 334 12.72 12.79 -0.09
C PHE A 334 12.75 13.47 -1.45
N THR A 335 13.94 13.49 -2.04
CA THR A 335 14.20 14.01 -3.39
C THR A 335 15.08 13.06 -4.16
N TYR A 336 14.90 13.04 -5.46
CA TYR A 336 15.68 12.23 -6.38
C TYR A 336 16.28 13.09 -7.48
N TYR A 337 17.57 12.95 -7.68
CA TYR A 337 18.32 13.72 -8.65
C TYR A 337 19.03 12.83 -9.64
N GLU A 338 19.23 13.32 -10.84
CA GLU A 338 19.96 12.64 -11.92
C GLU A 338 21.12 13.52 -12.42
N ARG A 339 22.22 12.85 -12.82
CA ARG A 339 23.37 13.44 -13.48
C ARG A 339 23.96 12.44 -14.47
N GLY A 340 23.54 12.51 -15.74
CA GLY A 340 23.85 11.47 -16.72
C GLY A 340 23.29 10.12 -16.33
N SER A 341 24.13 9.12 -16.09
CA SER A 341 23.75 7.80 -15.58
C SER A 341 23.70 7.71 -14.06
N ASP A 342 24.25 8.72 -13.37
CA ASP A 342 24.32 8.75 -11.92
C ASP A 342 23.01 9.24 -11.31
N PHE A 343 22.75 8.81 -10.09
CA PHE A 343 21.63 9.33 -9.29
C PHE A 343 22.07 9.69 -7.87
N LEU A 344 21.31 10.56 -7.26
CA LEU A 344 21.37 10.89 -5.84
C LEU A 344 19.95 10.92 -5.30
N PHE A 345 19.69 10.09 -4.32
CA PHE A 345 18.47 10.10 -3.49
C PHE A 345 18.82 10.71 -2.15
N THR A 346 17.99 11.62 -1.65
CA THR A 346 18.11 12.16 -0.30
C THR A 346 16.77 12.06 0.41
N TRP A 347 16.79 11.70 1.68
CA TRP A 347 15.60 11.53 2.51
C TRP A 347 15.85 12.12 3.89
N ASN A 348 15.28 13.30 4.14
CA ASN A 348 15.35 13.99 5.40
C ASN A 348 14.09 13.68 6.21
N ILE A 349 14.26 13.12 7.43
CA ILE A 349 13.17 12.66 8.28
C ILE A 349 13.20 13.48 9.58
N LYS A 350 12.07 14.03 9.95
CA LYS A 350 11.81 14.71 11.20
C LYS A 350 11.14 13.73 12.17
N TRP A 351 11.60 13.75 13.42
CA TRP A 351 11.10 12.93 14.51
C TRP A 351 10.47 13.80 15.59
N ASP A 352 9.51 13.26 16.33
CA ASP A 352 8.86 13.96 17.44
C ASP A 352 9.87 14.30 18.53
N THR A 353 10.77 13.36 18.85
CA THR A 353 11.81 13.56 19.84
C THR A 353 13.20 13.17 19.32
N SER A 354 14.23 13.62 20.03
CA SER A 354 15.63 13.19 19.77
C SER A 354 15.83 11.69 20.07
N CYS A 355 15.01 11.10 20.95
CA CYS A 355 15.05 9.68 21.26
C CYS A 355 14.59 8.87 20.03
N ASP A 356 13.46 9.24 19.42
CA ASP A 356 12.92 8.58 18.25
C ASP A 356 13.90 8.67 17.07
N ALA A 357 14.51 9.85 16.85
CA ALA A 357 15.57 10.04 15.86
C ALA A 357 16.76 9.09 16.10
N SER A 358 17.16 8.90 17.36
CA SER A 358 18.24 7.99 17.75
C SER A 358 17.87 6.53 17.54
N GLU A 359 16.63 6.15 17.86
CA GLU A 359 16.13 4.79 17.66
C GLU A 359 16.14 4.42 16.18
N PHE A 360 15.64 5.29 15.31
CA PHE A 360 15.74 5.08 13.86
C PHE A 360 17.19 5.00 13.37
N TYR A 361 18.06 5.94 13.81
CA TYR A 361 19.46 5.95 13.41
C TYR A 361 20.16 4.63 13.77
N ILE A 362 19.96 4.12 14.98
CA ILE A 362 20.52 2.84 15.44
C ILE A 362 19.92 1.66 14.64
N ALA A 363 18.62 1.68 14.41
CA ALA A 363 17.94 0.63 13.64
C ALA A 363 18.44 0.60 12.20
N PHE A 364 18.58 1.76 11.54
CA PHE A 364 19.12 1.85 10.19
C PHE A 364 20.56 1.32 10.12
N PHE A 365 21.40 1.69 11.10
CA PHE A 365 22.77 1.16 11.21
C PHE A 365 22.78 -0.37 11.32
N ASN A 366 21.91 -0.95 12.16
CA ASN A 366 21.76 -2.39 12.32
C ASN A 366 21.22 -3.06 11.05
N MET A 367 20.28 -2.42 10.37
CA MET A 367 19.78 -2.85 9.05
C MET A 367 20.94 -2.93 8.05
N MET A 368 21.77 -1.89 7.94
CA MET A 368 22.92 -1.88 7.02
C MET A 368 23.90 -3.02 7.29
N ASN A 369 24.16 -3.32 8.57
CA ASN A 369 24.99 -4.47 8.94
C ASN A 369 24.35 -5.81 8.54
N ALA A 370 23.02 -5.92 8.60
CA ALA A 370 22.29 -7.14 8.21
C ALA A 370 22.24 -7.33 6.69
N THR A 371 22.29 -6.28 5.88
CA THR A 371 22.25 -6.33 4.41
C THR A 371 23.54 -6.89 3.79
N GLY A 372 24.63 -6.94 4.55
CA GLY A 372 25.97 -7.31 4.05
C GLY A 372 26.66 -6.16 3.29
N ALA A 373 26.17 -4.93 3.37
CA ALA A 373 26.85 -3.75 2.85
C ALA A 373 28.19 -3.54 3.58
N ILE A 374 29.20 -3.07 2.86
CA ILE A 374 30.53 -2.85 3.41
C ILE A 374 30.60 -1.44 3.99
N GLY A 375 30.64 -1.34 5.31
CA GLY A 375 30.76 -0.08 6.05
C GLY A 375 32.23 0.34 6.20
N ASP A 376 32.49 1.65 6.19
CA ASP A 376 33.82 2.24 6.42
C ASP A 376 34.02 2.67 7.89
N GLY A 377 33.02 2.47 8.75
CA GLY A 377 33.04 2.86 10.16
C GLY A 377 32.60 4.32 10.43
N SER A 378 32.26 5.09 9.40
CA SER A 378 31.83 6.50 9.49
C SER A 378 30.42 6.76 8.99
N CYS A 379 29.49 5.81 9.21
CA CYS A 379 28.09 5.89 8.76
C CYS A 379 27.94 5.92 7.22
N LEU A 380 28.96 5.45 6.50
CA LEU A 380 28.98 5.29 5.06
C LEU A 380 29.16 3.82 4.71
N TRP A 381 28.30 3.30 3.84
CA TRP A 381 28.36 1.93 3.33
C TRP A 381 28.43 1.91 1.83
N THR A 382 28.97 0.82 1.29
CA THR A 382 28.97 0.54 -0.15
C THR A 382 28.37 -0.83 -0.43
N ALA A 383 27.42 -0.86 -1.35
CA ALA A 383 26.82 -2.10 -1.84
C ALA A 383 26.36 -1.93 -3.30
N TYR A 384 26.64 -2.93 -4.12
CA TYR A 384 26.16 -2.99 -5.52
C TYR A 384 26.43 -1.72 -6.35
N GLY A 385 27.59 -1.09 -6.15
CA GLY A 385 27.97 0.13 -6.85
C GLY A 385 27.25 1.40 -6.35
N ARG A 386 26.59 1.35 -5.22
CA ARG A 386 25.95 2.49 -4.53
C ARG A 386 26.64 2.77 -3.21
N HIS A 387 26.62 4.02 -2.82
CA HIS A 387 27.09 4.52 -1.54
C HIS A 387 25.90 5.01 -0.74
N ILE A 388 25.80 4.57 0.52
CA ILE A 388 24.67 4.84 1.42
C ILE A 388 25.22 5.54 2.66
N TYR A 389 24.62 6.64 3.05
CA TYR A 389 25.00 7.45 4.17
C TYR A 389 23.81 7.74 5.05
N ILE A 390 24.03 7.76 6.38
CA ILE A 390 23.07 8.29 7.35
C ILE A 390 23.73 9.30 8.26
N ASP A 391 23.02 10.39 8.56
CA ASP A 391 23.36 11.38 9.57
C ASP A 391 22.22 11.57 10.55
N TRP A 392 22.53 12.00 11.76
CA TRP A 392 21.60 12.32 12.84
C TRP A 392 21.91 13.66 13.47
N ASN A 393 20.99 14.60 13.36
CA ASN A 393 21.07 15.89 14.02
C ASN A 393 20.21 15.89 15.29
N GLN A 394 20.86 15.70 16.45
CA GLN A 394 20.19 15.64 17.74
C GLN A 394 19.43 16.93 18.09
N ASN A 395 19.96 18.10 17.71
CA ASN A 395 19.35 19.38 18.07
C ASN A 395 18.06 19.65 17.28
N LEU A 396 17.98 19.10 16.09
CA LEU A 396 16.83 19.27 15.19
C LEU A 396 15.87 18.07 15.23
N ASN A 397 16.18 17.00 15.94
CA ASN A 397 15.47 15.72 15.90
C ASN A 397 15.28 15.24 14.45
N THR A 398 16.34 15.28 13.64
CA THR A 398 16.28 14.87 12.23
C THR A 398 17.32 13.81 11.91
N THR A 399 16.98 12.93 10.97
CA THR A 399 17.93 12.03 10.35
C THR A 399 17.92 12.26 8.84
N LEU A 400 19.09 12.19 8.22
CA LEU A 400 19.27 12.28 6.76
C LEU A 400 19.79 10.96 6.26
N VAL A 401 19.07 10.33 5.31
CA VAL A 401 19.55 9.18 4.54
C VAL A 401 19.87 9.64 3.13
N ALA A 402 21.05 9.28 2.62
CA ALA A 402 21.41 9.56 1.24
C ALA A 402 21.93 8.30 0.54
N VAL A 403 21.56 8.11 -0.73
CA VAL A 403 22.01 6.99 -1.59
C VAL A 403 22.43 7.54 -2.95
N SER A 404 23.63 7.20 -3.40
CA SER A 404 24.12 7.64 -4.70
C SER A 404 25.06 6.62 -5.35
N THR A 405 25.15 6.66 -6.68
CA THR A 405 26.24 6.01 -7.43
C THR A 405 27.56 6.76 -7.34
N VAL A 406 27.56 7.98 -6.78
CA VAL A 406 28.74 8.84 -6.65
C VAL A 406 29.09 9.01 -5.18
N GLN A 407 30.23 8.46 -4.75
CA GLN A 407 30.66 8.47 -3.34
C GLN A 407 30.78 9.86 -2.75
N SER A 408 31.31 10.83 -3.51
CA SER A 408 31.44 12.21 -3.02
C SER A 408 30.12 12.92 -2.76
N ALA A 409 29.02 12.45 -3.37
CA ALA A 409 27.69 13.02 -3.19
C ALA A 409 26.95 12.53 -1.92
N VAL A 410 27.53 11.62 -1.14
CA VAL A 410 26.94 11.09 0.10
C VAL A 410 27.86 11.24 1.30
N GLN A 411 28.72 12.26 1.28
CA GLN A 411 29.60 12.56 2.41
C GLN A 411 29.01 13.65 3.33
N PRO A 412 29.38 13.71 4.62
CA PRO A 412 28.85 14.67 5.58
C PRO A 412 28.93 16.13 5.08
N THR A 413 30.03 16.49 4.40
CA THR A 413 30.26 17.85 3.88
C THR A 413 29.45 18.20 2.63
N TYR A 414 28.69 17.23 2.10
CA TYR A 414 27.91 17.43 0.88
C TYR A 414 26.54 18.07 1.13
N PHE A 415 26.05 17.97 2.38
CA PHE A 415 24.74 18.47 2.79
C PHE A 415 24.90 19.64 3.78
N THR A 416 24.15 20.73 3.53
CA THR A 416 24.16 21.94 4.39
C THR A 416 22.74 22.42 4.70
#